data_4ee49d566515df0fced95e77a928d4a0
#
_entry.id   4ee49d566515df0fced95e77a928d4a0
#
_cell.length_a   1.000
_cell.length_b   1.000
_cell.length_c   1.000
_cell.angle_alpha   90.00
_cell.angle_beta   90.00
_cell.angle_gamma   90.00
#
_symmetry.space_group_name_H-M   'P 1'
#
loop_
_entity.id
_entity.type
_entity.pdbx_description
1 polymer ?
#
loop_
_entity_poly.entity_id
_entity_poly.type
_entity_poly.pdbx_seq_one_letter_code
_entity_poly.pdbx_strand_id
1 'polypeptide(L)'
;MPGIDNPILFDFPDHFESERLIIRAPRPGDGRVINEAVLESLDHLRPWMPWAQHAPTVDDNEERVRQGAARWLLREDLWLLLFRKSDGLFVGASGLHRIDWSVPSFETGYWVRKTLEGHGYITESTTAIAAFAFTALNAERVEIRCDSRNQRSAAVARRAGFTLEATFRHDTWATDDILRDTLVFSMIREEWKQHLRLNEGLASVPR
;
A
#
# COMPACT_ATOMS: atom_id res chain seq x y z
N MET A 1 -21.63 7.88 3.05
CA MET A 1 -21.55 9.35 2.89
C MET A 1 -21.57 9.68 1.41
N PRO A 2 -22.02 10.87 0.96
CA PRO A 2 -21.84 11.22 -0.45
C PRO A 2 -20.36 11.24 -0.82
N GLY A 3 -20.08 11.00 -2.09
CA GLY A 3 -18.72 11.08 -2.64
C GLY A 3 -18.09 12.46 -2.46
N ILE A 4 -16.81 12.58 -2.81
CA ILE A 4 -16.06 13.83 -2.73
C ILE A 4 -16.06 14.47 -4.12
N ASP A 5 -16.86 15.51 -4.30
CA ASP A 5 -17.09 16.18 -5.60
C ASP A 5 -15.83 16.89 -6.12
N ASN A 6 -15.02 17.46 -5.24
CA ASN A 6 -13.77 18.16 -5.62
C ASN A 6 -12.58 17.67 -4.78
N PRO A 7 -11.98 16.53 -5.14
CA PRO A 7 -10.92 15.92 -4.35
C PRO A 7 -9.69 16.79 -4.14
N ILE A 8 -9.37 17.67 -5.08
CA ILE A 8 -8.18 18.53 -5.00
C ILE A 8 -8.25 19.51 -3.81
N LEU A 9 -9.47 19.85 -3.36
CA LEU A 9 -9.71 20.71 -2.19
C LEU A 9 -9.87 19.91 -0.90
N PHE A 10 -9.82 18.57 -0.98
CA PHE A 10 -9.96 17.75 0.21
C PHE A 10 -8.63 17.67 0.97
N ASP A 11 -8.62 18.25 2.17
CA ASP A 11 -7.45 18.30 3.02
C ASP A 11 -7.30 17.04 3.86
N PHE A 12 -6.12 16.44 3.81
CA PHE A 12 -5.69 15.35 4.68
C PHE A 12 -4.16 15.37 4.83
N PRO A 13 -3.60 14.80 5.92
CA PRO A 13 -2.17 14.85 6.16
C PRO A 13 -1.39 14.08 5.09
N ASP A 14 -0.19 14.58 4.76
CA ASP A 14 0.75 13.93 3.83
C ASP A 14 1.61 12.86 4.50
N HIS A 15 1.45 12.66 5.80
CA HIS A 15 2.13 11.64 6.58
C HIS A 15 1.28 11.21 7.78
N PHE A 16 1.54 9.99 8.21
CA PHE A 16 1.02 9.40 9.44
C PHE A 16 2.00 8.32 9.93
N GLU A 17 1.72 7.75 11.08
CA GLU A 17 2.63 6.81 11.71
C GLU A 17 1.91 5.52 12.11
N SER A 18 2.66 4.41 12.14
CA SER A 18 2.32 3.19 12.85
C SER A 18 3.24 3.02 14.07
N GLU A 19 3.25 1.87 14.70
CA GLU A 19 4.14 1.61 15.84
C GLU A 19 5.62 1.84 15.48
N ARG A 20 6.08 1.27 14.35
CA ARG A 20 7.49 1.26 13.94
C ARG A 20 7.81 2.09 12.69
N LEU A 21 6.78 2.61 12.00
CA LEU A 21 6.97 3.24 10.70
C LEU A 21 6.46 4.69 10.68
N ILE A 22 7.20 5.53 9.95
CA ILE A 22 6.70 6.78 9.38
C ILE A 22 6.26 6.46 7.96
N ILE A 23 5.01 6.76 7.63
CA ILE A 23 4.37 6.51 6.33
C ILE A 23 4.02 7.86 5.73
N ARG A 24 4.59 8.20 4.59
CA ARG A 24 4.45 9.56 4.04
C ARG A 24 4.42 9.60 2.52
N ALA A 25 3.90 10.68 1.99
CA ALA A 25 4.00 11.04 0.59
C ALA A 25 5.48 11.15 0.12
N PRO A 26 5.77 10.91 -1.17
CA PRO A 26 7.11 11.07 -1.72
C PRO A 26 7.54 12.54 -1.70
N ARG A 27 8.84 12.77 -1.51
CA ARG A 27 9.46 14.11 -1.51
C ARG A 27 10.65 14.14 -2.44
N PRO A 28 10.89 15.23 -3.16
CA PRO A 28 12.12 15.38 -3.96
C PRO A 28 13.36 15.02 -3.15
N GLY A 29 14.23 14.17 -3.72
CA GLY A 29 15.43 13.63 -3.07
C GLY A 29 15.27 12.18 -2.55
N ASP A 30 14.06 11.62 -2.48
CA ASP A 30 13.84 10.23 -2.06
C ASP A 30 14.34 9.21 -3.09
N GLY A 31 14.58 9.63 -4.35
CA GLY A 31 14.96 8.75 -5.45
C GLY A 31 16.17 7.87 -5.15
N ARG A 32 17.17 8.40 -4.42
CA ARG A 32 18.39 7.65 -4.05
C ARG A 32 18.08 6.46 -3.14
N VAL A 33 17.39 6.69 -2.02
CA VAL A 33 17.11 5.63 -1.03
C VAL A 33 16.16 4.58 -1.60
N ILE A 34 15.25 4.98 -2.48
CA ILE A 34 14.37 4.07 -3.21
C ILE A 34 15.21 3.23 -4.18
N ASN A 35 16.12 3.85 -4.94
CA ASN A 35 16.98 3.14 -5.89
C ASN A 35 17.82 2.06 -5.21
N GLU A 36 18.48 2.40 -4.10
CA GLU A 36 19.27 1.45 -3.31
C GLU A 36 18.42 0.24 -2.88
N ALA A 37 17.24 0.48 -2.35
CA ALA A 37 16.33 -0.58 -1.91
C ALA A 37 15.78 -1.42 -3.08
N VAL A 38 15.48 -0.80 -4.22
CA VAL A 38 15.00 -1.51 -5.42
C VAL A 38 16.11 -2.40 -5.98
N LEU A 39 17.35 -1.88 -6.12
CA LEU A 39 18.48 -2.66 -6.64
C LEU A 39 18.78 -3.89 -5.76
N GLU A 40 18.76 -3.72 -4.43
CA GLU A 40 18.89 -4.83 -3.48
C GLU A 40 17.78 -5.88 -3.63
N SER A 41 16.62 -5.46 -4.12
CA SER A 41 15.38 -6.23 -4.07
C SER A 41 14.94 -6.79 -5.42
N LEU A 42 15.62 -6.49 -6.51
CA LEU A 42 15.20 -6.80 -7.88
C LEU A 42 14.80 -8.28 -8.08
N ASP A 43 15.61 -9.22 -7.60
CA ASP A 43 15.39 -10.64 -7.88
C ASP A 43 14.08 -11.15 -7.25
N HIS A 44 13.67 -10.62 -6.10
CA HIS A 44 12.41 -11.03 -5.49
C HIS A 44 11.20 -10.18 -5.94
N LEU A 45 11.43 -8.98 -6.52
CA LEU A 45 10.39 -8.12 -7.05
C LEU A 45 9.99 -8.50 -8.49
N ARG A 46 10.95 -8.89 -9.32
CA ARG A 46 10.73 -9.23 -10.73
C ARG A 46 9.58 -10.20 -10.99
N PRO A 47 9.39 -11.28 -10.22
CA PRO A 47 8.27 -12.20 -10.47
C PRO A 47 6.89 -11.56 -10.32
N TRP A 48 6.78 -10.45 -9.57
CA TRP A 48 5.50 -9.89 -9.15
C TRP A 48 5.25 -8.46 -9.64
N MET A 49 6.33 -7.73 -9.96
CA MET A 49 6.28 -6.30 -10.24
C MET A 49 6.72 -6.01 -11.68
N PRO A 50 5.80 -5.68 -12.59
CA PRO A 50 6.14 -5.37 -13.99
C PRO A 50 7.19 -4.25 -14.12
N TRP A 51 7.18 -3.28 -13.22
CA TRP A 51 8.12 -2.16 -13.21
C TRP A 51 9.56 -2.55 -12.78
N ALA A 52 9.75 -3.73 -12.17
CA ALA A 52 11.05 -4.20 -11.67
C ALA A 52 11.83 -5.05 -12.69
N GLN A 53 11.38 -5.14 -13.95
CA GLN A 53 12.04 -5.98 -14.97
C GLN A 53 13.44 -5.47 -15.31
N HIS A 54 13.66 -4.16 -15.25
CA HIS A 54 14.95 -3.52 -15.48
C HIS A 54 15.43 -2.82 -14.21
N ALA A 55 16.76 -2.81 -14.01
CA ALA A 55 17.37 -2.05 -12.92
C ALA A 55 17.24 -0.54 -13.20
N PRO A 56 16.54 0.22 -12.34
CA PRO A 56 16.39 1.66 -12.54
C PRO A 56 17.68 2.40 -12.15
N THR A 57 17.88 3.57 -12.74
CA THR A 57 18.86 4.54 -12.26
C THR A 57 18.31 5.36 -11.09
N VAL A 58 19.17 6.14 -10.42
CA VAL A 58 18.73 7.09 -9.39
C VAL A 58 17.81 8.13 -9.99
N ASP A 59 18.12 8.60 -11.20
CA ASP A 59 17.33 9.62 -11.89
C ASP A 59 15.94 9.10 -12.28
N ASP A 60 15.83 7.83 -12.72
CA ASP A 60 14.52 7.20 -13.00
C ASP A 60 13.64 7.17 -11.73
N ASN A 61 14.23 6.85 -10.58
CA ASN A 61 13.48 6.83 -9.33
C ASN A 61 13.18 8.24 -8.81
N GLU A 62 14.09 9.21 -9.00
CA GLU A 62 13.82 10.60 -8.65
C GLU A 62 12.70 11.20 -9.52
N GLU A 63 12.67 10.89 -10.82
CA GLU A 63 11.56 11.28 -11.69
C GLU A 63 10.23 10.71 -11.19
N ARG A 64 10.16 9.42 -10.85
CA ARG A 64 8.97 8.78 -10.26
C ARG A 64 8.55 9.43 -8.95
N VAL A 65 9.49 9.80 -8.10
CA VAL A 65 9.25 10.52 -6.85
C VAL A 65 8.55 11.84 -7.11
N ARG A 66 9.06 12.64 -8.05
CA ARG A 66 8.48 13.94 -8.41
C ARG A 66 7.10 13.80 -9.04
N GLN A 67 6.93 12.82 -9.93
CA GLN A 67 5.62 12.50 -10.50
C GLN A 67 4.64 12.04 -9.41
N GLY A 68 5.07 11.18 -8.48
CA GLY A 68 4.25 10.73 -7.36
C GLY A 68 3.84 11.88 -6.43
N ALA A 69 4.74 12.82 -6.13
CA ALA A 69 4.43 14.02 -5.37
C ALA A 69 3.40 14.92 -6.09
N ALA A 70 3.51 15.07 -7.40
CA ALA A 70 2.55 15.83 -8.20
C ALA A 70 1.16 15.18 -8.20
N ARG A 71 1.08 13.85 -8.42
CA ARG A 71 -0.19 13.10 -8.38
C ARG A 71 -0.83 13.11 -7.00
N TRP A 72 -0.02 13.11 -5.93
CA TRP A 72 -0.52 13.29 -4.57
C TRP A 72 -1.28 14.60 -4.41
N LEU A 73 -0.70 15.71 -4.86
CA LEU A 73 -1.35 17.02 -4.82
C LEU A 73 -2.63 17.07 -5.66
N LEU A 74 -2.63 16.39 -6.81
CA LEU A 74 -3.79 16.29 -7.70
C LEU A 74 -4.86 15.30 -7.19
N ARG A 75 -4.59 14.52 -6.13
CA ARG A 75 -5.47 13.47 -5.60
C ARG A 75 -5.75 12.32 -6.58
N GLU A 76 -4.85 12.11 -7.54
CA GLU A 76 -4.95 11.07 -8.57
C GLU A 76 -4.35 9.73 -8.11
N ASP A 77 -3.30 9.80 -7.28
CA ASP A 77 -2.60 8.63 -6.74
C ASP A 77 -1.90 9.03 -5.44
N LEU A 78 -2.06 8.23 -4.40
CA LEU A 78 -1.49 8.51 -3.09
C LEU A 78 -0.37 7.51 -2.78
N TRP A 79 0.75 7.65 -3.51
CA TRP A 79 1.94 6.84 -3.26
C TRP A 79 2.52 7.12 -1.87
N LEU A 80 2.83 6.07 -1.11
CA LEU A 80 3.28 6.12 0.28
C LEU A 80 4.63 5.43 0.44
N LEU A 81 5.57 6.14 1.00
CA LEU A 81 6.91 5.65 1.31
C LEU A 81 6.98 5.27 2.79
N LEU A 82 7.59 4.12 3.07
CA LEU A 82 7.67 3.53 4.40
C LEU A 82 9.08 3.71 4.96
N PHE A 83 9.21 4.40 6.08
CA PHE A 83 10.49 4.61 6.75
C PHE A 83 10.43 4.06 8.17
N ARG A 84 11.48 3.35 8.59
CA ARG A 84 11.60 2.85 9.95
C ARG A 84 11.94 3.99 10.92
N LYS A 85 11.17 4.12 12.00
CA LYS A 85 11.33 5.21 12.98
C LYS A 85 12.68 5.23 13.68
N SER A 86 13.23 4.04 13.98
CA SER A 86 14.43 3.92 14.81
C SER A 86 15.70 4.49 14.19
N ASP A 87 15.78 4.50 12.84
CA ASP A 87 17.01 4.87 12.12
C ASP A 87 16.76 5.56 10.78
N GLY A 88 15.49 5.79 10.42
CA GLY A 88 15.13 6.44 9.14
C GLY A 88 15.33 5.55 7.91
N LEU A 89 15.61 4.26 8.06
CA LEU A 89 15.83 3.35 6.95
C LEU A 89 14.57 3.22 6.10
N PHE A 90 14.72 3.36 4.77
CA PHE A 90 13.63 3.11 3.82
C PHE A 90 13.33 1.60 3.77
N VAL A 91 12.09 1.25 4.12
CA VAL A 91 11.61 -0.12 4.27
C VAL A 91 10.99 -0.66 2.98
N GLY A 92 10.32 0.19 2.23
CA GLY A 92 9.56 -0.19 1.05
C GLY A 92 8.52 0.86 0.72
N ALA A 93 7.61 0.52 -0.16
CA ALA A 93 6.54 1.43 -0.54
C ALA A 93 5.19 0.73 -0.63
N SER A 94 4.16 1.52 -0.49
CA SER A 94 2.75 1.17 -0.64
C SER A 94 2.02 2.37 -1.26
N GLY A 95 0.71 2.40 -1.19
CA GLY A 95 -0.06 3.53 -1.66
C GLY A 95 -1.55 3.22 -1.69
N LEU A 96 -2.32 4.24 -2.05
CA LEU A 96 -3.73 4.14 -2.38
C LEU A 96 -3.88 4.59 -3.84
N HIS A 97 -4.20 3.64 -4.68
CA HIS A 97 -4.20 3.74 -6.13
C HIS A 97 -5.62 3.55 -6.68
N ARG A 98 -5.81 3.75 -7.99
CA ARG A 98 -7.11 3.54 -8.67
C ARG A 98 -8.27 4.16 -7.90
N ILE A 99 -8.06 5.39 -7.49
CA ILE A 99 -8.95 6.11 -6.59
C ILE A 99 -10.26 6.43 -7.30
N ASP A 100 -11.38 6.04 -6.70
CA ASP A 100 -12.70 6.53 -7.04
C ASP A 100 -13.22 7.41 -5.90
N TRP A 101 -13.25 8.72 -6.11
CA TRP A 101 -13.73 9.67 -5.11
C TRP A 101 -15.26 9.79 -5.09
N SER A 102 -15.95 9.29 -6.10
CA SER A 102 -17.43 9.31 -6.14
C SER A 102 -18.04 8.30 -5.17
N VAL A 103 -17.37 7.14 -5.00
CA VAL A 103 -17.61 6.17 -3.93
C VAL A 103 -16.25 5.90 -3.28
N PRO A 104 -15.80 6.71 -2.30
CA PRO A 104 -14.40 6.70 -1.86
C PRO A 104 -13.83 5.30 -1.69
N SER A 105 -13.21 4.80 -2.75
CA SER A 105 -12.64 3.46 -2.84
C SER A 105 -11.22 3.50 -3.37
N PHE A 106 -10.38 2.60 -2.88
CA PHE A 106 -8.94 2.62 -3.11
C PHE A 106 -8.41 1.20 -3.30
N GLU A 107 -7.45 1.03 -4.21
CA GLU A 107 -6.62 -0.17 -4.27
C GLU A 107 -5.31 0.09 -3.53
N THR A 108 -4.87 -0.82 -2.66
CA THR A 108 -3.55 -0.74 -2.02
C THR A 108 -2.67 -1.89 -2.50
N GLY A 109 -1.43 -1.54 -2.86
CA GLY A 109 -0.36 -2.48 -3.20
C GLY A 109 0.87 -2.17 -2.37
N TYR A 110 1.84 -3.08 -2.32
CA TYR A 110 3.03 -2.91 -1.49
C TYR A 110 4.21 -3.74 -1.99
N TRP A 111 5.39 -3.29 -1.63
CA TRP A 111 6.62 -4.07 -1.70
C TRP A 111 7.55 -3.72 -0.53
N VAL A 112 8.48 -4.61 -0.22
CA VAL A 112 9.42 -4.46 0.89
C VAL A 112 10.85 -4.67 0.42
N ARG A 113 11.79 -3.93 1.00
CA ARG A 113 13.22 -4.14 0.84
C ARG A 113 13.60 -5.56 1.25
N LYS A 114 14.43 -6.22 0.45
CA LYS A 114 14.76 -7.65 0.58
C LYS A 114 15.24 -8.04 1.98
N THR A 115 16.17 -7.28 2.53
CA THR A 115 16.73 -7.51 3.86
C THR A 115 15.73 -7.32 5.01
N LEU A 116 14.56 -6.72 4.74
CA LEU A 116 13.51 -6.46 5.72
C LEU A 116 12.28 -7.36 5.56
N GLU A 117 12.36 -8.39 4.70
CA GLU A 117 11.31 -9.41 4.62
C GLU A 117 11.15 -10.16 5.95
N GLY A 118 9.92 -10.58 6.24
CA GLY A 118 9.61 -11.39 7.43
C GLY A 118 9.53 -10.61 8.75
N HIS A 119 9.86 -9.31 8.78
CA HIS A 119 9.81 -8.49 9.99
C HIS A 119 8.42 -7.90 10.31
N GLY A 120 7.40 -8.18 9.49
CA GLY A 120 6.03 -7.75 9.71
C GLY A 120 5.72 -6.31 9.28
N TYR A 121 6.69 -5.57 8.75
CA TYR A 121 6.51 -4.16 8.36
C TYR A 121 5.38 -3.95 7.33
N ILE A 122 5.24 -4.86 6.35
CA ILE A 122 4.18 -4.72 5.34
C ILE A 122 2.79 -4.96 5.94
N THR A 123 2.63 -5.95 6.82
CA THR A 123 1.34 -6.15 7.50
C THR A 123 0.99 -4.92 8.34
N GLU A 124 1.96 -4.37 9.09
CA GLU A 124 1.80 -3.17 9.90
C GLU A 124 1.43 -1.96 9.06
N SER A 125 2.17 -1.69 7.97
CA SER A 125 1.86 -0.57 7.07
C SER A 125 0.52 -0.73 6.38
N THR A 126 0.15 -1.93 5.93
CA THR A 126 -1.15 -2.20 5.29
C THR A 126 -2.30 -1.90 6.24
N THR A 127 -2.20 -2.32 7.51
CA THR A 127 -3.19 -2.00 8.55
C THR A 127 -3.27 -0.49 8.81
N ALA A 128 -2.13 0.20 8.91
CA ALA A 128 -2.08 1.65 9.13
C ALA A 128 -2.63 2.44 7.94
N ILE A 129 -2.35 2.00 6.70
CA ILE A 129 -2.86 2.62 5.47
C ILE A 129 -4.38 2.42 5.35
N ALA A 130 -4.89 1.23 5.68
CA ALA A 130 -6.34 1.00 5.74
C ALA A 130 -6.99 1.91 6.79
N ALA A 131 -6.40 2.03 7.99
CA ALA A 131 -6.86 2.96 9.01
C ALA A 131 -6.91 4.41 8.50
N PHE A 132 -5.84 4.88 7.86
CA PHE A 132 -5.78 6.20 7.25
C PHE A 132 -6.87 6.39 6.18
N ALA A 133 -7.07 5.41 5.30
CA ALA A 133 -8.09 5.47 4.27
C ALA A 133 -9.50 5.62 4.87
N PHE A 134 -9.85 4.81 5.89
CA PHE A 134 -11.17 4.87 6.51
C PHE A 134 -11.40 6.08 7.41
N THR A 135 -10.36 6.60 8.07
CA THR A 135 -10.50 7.70 9.02
C THR A 135 -10.27 9.07 8.39
N ALA A 136 -9.23 9.23 7.57
CA ALA A 136 -8.85 10.51 6.99
C ALA A 136 -9.42 10.74 5.58
N LEU A 137 -9.60 9.68 4.77
CA LEU A 137 -10.06 9.80 3.39
C LEU A 137 -11.54 9.42 3.21
N ASN A 138 -12.24 9.10 4.28
CA ASN A 138 -13.63 8.66 4.23
C ASN A 138 -13.88 7.44 3.34
N ALA A 139 -12.90 6.52 3.22
CA ALA A 139 -13.04 5.32 2.40
C ALA A 139 -14.29 4.52 2.76
N GLU A 140 -15.02 4.05 1.76
CA GLU A 140 -16.07 3.05 1.89
C GLU A 140 -15.51 1.64 1.66
N ARG A 141 -14.40 1.56 0.88
CA ARG A 141 -13.76 0.30 0.51
C ARG A 141 -12.25 0.50 0.28
N VAL A 142 -11.48 -0.46 0.75
CA VAL A 142 -10.06 -0.63 0.38
C VAL A 142 -9.89 -2.05 -0.13
N GLU A 143 -9.18 -2.23 -1.26
CA GLU A 143 -8.91 -3.55 -1.81
C GLU A 143 -7.41 -3.80 -2.04
N ILE A 144 -7.05 -5.08 -2.05
CA ILE A 144 -5.71 -5.57 -2.39
C ILE A 144 -5.87 -6.61 -3.50
N ARG A 145 -5.12 -6.43 -4.59
CA ARG A 145 -5.10 -7.39 -5.69
C ARG A 145 -3.72 -8.02 -5.79
N CYS A 146 -3.67 -9.34 -5.91
CA CYS A 146 -2.39 -10.03 -6.09
C CYS A 146 -2.53 -11.27 -6.97
N ASP A 147 -1.43 -11.67 -7.60
CA ASP A 147 -1.34 -12.96 -8.30
C ASP A 147 -1.66 -14.10 -7.31
N SER A 148 -2.51 -15.04 -7.70
CA SER A 148 -2.90 -16.19 -6.87
C SER A 148 -1.71 -17.05 -6.44
N ARG A 149 -0.60 -17.01 -7.19
CA ARG A 149 0.67 -17.69 -6.88
C ARG A 149 1.48 -16.95 -5.81
N ASN A 150 1.22 -15.65 -5.59
CA ASN A 150 1.92 -14.83 -4.59
C ASN A 150 1.32 -15.04 -3.19
N GLN A 151 1.58 -16.21 -2.62
CA GLN A 151 1.08 -16.58 -1.29
C GLN A 151 1.55 -15.64 -0.18
N ARG A 152 2.72 -15.00 -0.34
CA ARG A 152 3.23 -14.01 0.63
C ARG A 152 2.35 -12.76 0.66
N SER A 153 1.99 -12.23 -0.51
CA SER A 153 1.08 -11.08 -0.61
C SER A 153 -0.31 -11.43 -0.08
N ALA A 154 -0.87 -12.58 -0.47
CA ALA A 154 -2.15 -13.07 0.05
C ALA A 154 -2.16 -13.22 1.58
N ALA A 155 -1.04 -13.69 2.16
CA ALA A 155 -0.90 -13.83 3.61
C ALA A 155 -0.84 -12.46 4.33
N VAL A 156 -0.25 -11.43 3.72
CA VAL A 156 -0.30 -10.04 4.24
C VAL A 156 -1.73 -9.55 4.28
N ALA A 157 -2.48 -9.66 3.17
CA ALA A 157 -3.87 -9.23 3.10
C ALA A 157 -4.72 -9.87 4.21
N ARG A 158 -4.62 -11.21 4.40
CA ARG A 158 -5.35 -11.92 5.45
C ARG A 158 -4.96 -11.45 6.86
N ARG A 159 -3.64 -11.29 7.14
CA ARG A 159 -3.17 -10.82 8.46
C ARG A 159 -3.57 -9.37 8.76
N ALA A 160 -3.70 -8.55 7.73
CA ALA A 160 -4.21 -7.17 7.85
C ALA A 160 -5.74 -7.10 7.98
N GLY A 161 -6.43 -8.27 8.00
CA GLY A 161 -7.87 -8.36 8.23
C GLY A 161 -8.74 -8.20 6.99
N PHE A 162 -8.15 -8.28 5.78
CA PHE A 162 -8.91 -8.23 4.54
C PHE A 162 -9.54 -9.58 4.22
N THR A 163 -10.79 -9.54 3.75
CA THR A 163 -11.57 -10.71 3.32
C THR A 163 -11.27 -11.04 1.86
N LEU A 164 -11.01 -12.31 1.52
CA LEU A 164 -10.95 -12.75 0.13
C LEU A 164 -12.38 -12.70 -0.47
N GLU A 165 -12.61 -11.77 -1.35
CA GLU A 165 -13.93 -11.52 -1.95
C GLU A 165 -14.11 -12.21 -3.31
N ALA A 166 -13.04 -12.26 -4.11
CA ALA A 166 -13.11 -12.84 -5.45
C ALA A 166 -11.77 -13.44 -5.91
N THR A 167 -11.89 -14.34 -6.88
CA THR A 167 -10.77 -14.79 -7.70
C THR A 167 -11.15 -14.58 -9.17
N PHE A 168 -10.44 -13.70 -9.84
CA PHE A 168 -10.59 -13.48 -11.27
C PHE A 168 -9.67 -14.43 -12.02
N ARG A 169 -10.25 -15.34 -12.77
CA ARG A 169 -9.47 -16.35 -13.52
C ARG A 169 -8.98 -15.77 -14.83
N HIS A 170 -7.69 -15.95 -15.10
CA HIS A 170 -7.04 -15.54 -16.35
C HIS A 170 -7.33 -14.06 -16.71
N ASP A 171 -7.33 -13.16 -15.72
CA ASP A 171 -7.73 -11.77 -15.93
C ASP A 171 -6.59 -10.86 -16.42
N THR A 172 -5.34 -11.31 -16.28
CA THR A 172 -4.18 -10.54 -16.75
C THR A 172 -2.96 -11.42 -16.98
N TRP A 173 -1.99 -10.90 -17.73
CA TRP A 173 -0.69 -11.53 -17.91
C TRP A 173 0.20 -11.26 -16.70
N ALA A 174 0.89 -12.29 -16.24
CA ALA A 174 1.95 -12.15 -15.26
C ALA A 174 3.28 -11.74 -15.94
N THR A 175 4.29 -11.47 -15.14
CA THR A 175 5.62 -11.04 -15.61
C THR A 175 6.39 -12.14 -16.37
N ASP A 176 5.93 -13.37 -16.30
CA ASP A 176 6.45 -14.56 -16.99
C ASP A 176 5.63 -14.94 -18.24
N ASP A 177 4.79 -14.01 -18.74
CA ASP A 177 3.92 -14.20 -19.90
C ASP A 177 2.91 -15.36 -19.76
N ILE A 178 2.59 -15.76 -18.53
CA ILE A 178 1.54 -16.73 -18.23
C ILE A 178 0.28 -15.99 -17.77
N LEU A 179 -0.89 -16.39 -18.27
CA LEU A 179 -2.17 -15.90 -17.74
C LEU A 179 -2.29 -16.28 -16.27
N ARG A 180 -2.52 -15.28 -15.43
CA ARG A 180 -2.66 -15.47 -13.99
C ARG A 180 -4.08 -15.31 -13.53
N ASP A 181 -4.39 -15.96 -12.42
CA ASP A 181 -5.57 -15.64 -11.63
C ASP A 181 -5.23 -14.55 -10.63
N THR A 182 -6.13 -13.59 -10.45
CA THR A 182 -5.98 -12.52 -9.47
C THR A 182 -6.89 -12.78 -8.27
N LEU A 183 -6.30 -12.85 -7.08
CA LEU A 183 -7.03 -12.78 -5.82
C LEU A 183 -7.39 -11.32 -5.52
N VAL A 184 -8.64 -11.06 -5.20
CA VAL A 184 -9.14 -9.77 -4.75
C VAL A 184 -9.54 -9.88 -3.29
N PHE A 185 -8.81 -9.19 -2.45
CA PHE A 185 -9.14 -9.02 -1.04
C PHE A 185 -9.73 -7.63 -0.83
N SER A 186 -10.71 -7.52 0.04
CA SER A 186 -11.30 -6.23 0.37
C SER A 186 -11.52 -6.08 1.87
N MET A 187 -11.66 -4.84 2.27
CA MET A 187 -12.19 -4.42 3.56
C MET A 187 -13.16 -3.27 3.31
N ILE A 188 -14.38 -3.39 3.85
CA ILE A 188 -15.39 -2.34 3.79
C ILE A 188 -15.45 -1.59 5.13
N ARG A 189 -16.06 -0.41 5.12
CA ARG A 189 -16.17 0.47 6.31
C ARG A 189 -16.78 -0.23 7.52
N GLU A 190 -17.79 -1.08 7.32
CA GLU A 190 -18.45 -1.83 8.40
C GLU A 190 -17.51 -2.84 9.06
N GLU A 191 -16.72 -3.56 8.27
CA GLU A 191 -15.71 -4.51 8.77
C GLU A 191 -14.60 -3.76 9.53
N TRP A 192 -14.14 -2.64 9.00
CA TRP A 192 -13.19 -1.77 9.69
C TRP A 192 -13.69 -1.33 11.07
N LYS A 193 -14.94 -0.87 11.17
CA LYS A 193 -15.55 -0.49 12.46
C LYS A 193 -15.64 -1.67 13.44
N GLN A 194 -15.91 -2.88 12.95
CA GLN A 194 -15.91 -4.08 13.78
C GLN A 194 -14.51 -4.40 14.31
N HIS A 195 -13.47 -4.30 13.48
CA HIS A 195 -12.08 -4.50 13.89
C HIS A 195 -11.66 -3.51 15.00
N LEU A 196 -12.04 -2.25 14.89
CA LEU A 196 -11.77 -1.25 15.95
C LEU A 196 -12.40 -1.65 17.29
N ARG A 197 -13.68 -2.02 17.31
CA ARG A 197 -14.40 -2.43 18.53
C ARG A 197 -13.78 -3.66 19.19
N LEU A 198 -13.35 -4.66 18.39
CA LEU A 198 -12.70 -5.85 18.91
C LEU A 198 -11.36 -5.53 19.58
N ASN A 199 -10.57 -4.62 18.98
CA ASN A 199 -9.28 -4.20 19.54
C ASN A 199 -9.43 -3.35 20.80
N GLU A 200 -10.42 -2.47 20.87
CA GLU A 200 -10.74 -1.67 22.07
C GLU A 200 -11.25 -2.57 23.22
N GLY A 201 -12.08 -3.58 22.90
CA GLY A 201 -12.56 -4.56 23.87
C GLY A 201 -11.46 -5.41 24.49
N LEU A 202 -10.44 -5.76 23.71
CA LEU A 202 -9.26 -6.51 24.20
C LEU A 202 -8.32 -5.65 25.05
N ALA A 203 -8.24 -4.34 24.80
CA ALA A 203 -7.42 -3.40 25.58
C ALA A 203 -8.03 -3.07 26.96
N SER A 204 -9.32 -3.33 27.15
CA SER A 204 -10.08 -3.02 28.38
C SER A 204 -10.14 -4.20 29.38
N VAL A 205 -9.58 -5.37 29.07
CA VAL A 205 -9.50 -6.50 30.02
C VAL A 205 -8.27 -6.32 30.91
N PRO A 206 -8.41 -6.08 32.23
CA PRO A 206 -7.27 -6.00 33.13
C PRO A 206 -6.54 -7.36 33.17
N ARG A 207 -5.21 -7.30 33.07
CA ARG A 207 -4.33 -8.48 33.26
C ARG A 207 -4.28 -8.87 34.72
#